data_90471cec7bb4abf4645f43c1cdb37a7a
#
_entry.id   90471cec7bb4abf4645f43c1cdb37a7a
#
_cell.length_a   1.000
_cell.length_b   1.000
_cell.length_c   1.000
_cell.angle_alpha   90.00
_cell.angle_beta   90.00
_cell.angle_gamma   90.00
#
_symmetry.space_group_name_H-M   'P 1'
#
loop_
_entity.id
_entity.type
_entity.pdbx_description
1 polymer ?
#
loop_
_entity_poly.entity_id
_entity_poly.type
_entity_poly.pdbx_seq_one_letter_code
_entity_poly.pdbx_strand_id
1 'polypeptide(L)'
;MPTLAELRQFARYHLIRRVHDHPARETELGVVPLGYEPEAFEREVRAFADRFEVREALRVSYRGTSRPVLEARSPGLATASKRLLVLSGVHGNEHAGIVCVPALLERFAAEAPRGVGLVVLTPVNPIGAAELSRFNSEGYDVNRDFVRFDTPEARLVRDTLESVRPDFVVSLHEGPQDAAFMFANEHVSAALAARLLAALEAGGTTLATHDYFGARLRPPGLSPSTRASRAVVSLWAATLGMRATIAFSELRGIPELVLESSWRATDREARVRPHVDLCMAVARELAPPA
;
A
#
# COMPACT_ATOMS: atom_id res chain seq x y z
N MET A 1 -5.31 4.09 29.22
CA MET A 1 -5.89 5.25 28.51
C MET A 1 -4.82 5.79 27.57
N PRO A 2 -5.16 6.17 26.34
CA PRO A 2 -4.18 6.76 25.43
C PRO A 2 -3.63 8.07 26.02
N THR A 3 -2.36 8.31 25.80
CA THR A 3 -1.68 9.54 26.19
C THR A 3 -2.15 10.72 25.33
N LEU A 4 -1.93 11.95 25.79
CA LEU A 4 -2.23 13.15 24.99
C LEU A 4 -1.45 13.18 23.66
N ALA A 5 -0.23 12.65 23.66
CA ALA A 5 0.58 12.52 22.45
C ALA A 5 -0.06 11.56 21.43
N GLU A 6 -0.51 10.40 21.87
CA GLU A 6 -1.21 9.42 21.02
C GLU A 6 -2.55 9.98 20.48
N LEU A 7 -3.31 10.72 21.29
CA LEU A 7 -4.53 11.38 20.83
C LEU A 7 -4.24 12.46 19.78
N ARG A 8 -3.19 13.26 19.96
CA ARG A 8 -2.76 14.26 18.96
C ARG A 8 -2.31 13.60 17.67
N GLN A 9 -1.55 12.53 17.77
CA GLN A 9 -1.10 11.76 16.61
C GLN A 9 -2.27 11.12 15.86
N PHE A 10 -3.21 10.52 16.59
CA PHE A 10 -4.47 10.02 16.02
C PHE A 10 -5.22 11.11 15.25
N ALA A 11 -5.40 12.28 15.86
CA ALA A 11 -6.08 13.40 15.21
C ALA A 11 -5.36 13.86 13.93
N ARG A 12 -4.02 13.97 13.97
CA ARG A 12 -3.21 14.35 12.80
C ARG A 12 -3.37 13.37 11.65
N TYR A 13 -3.40 12.06 11.89
CA TYR A 13 -3.45 11.05 10.85
C TYR A 13 -4.85 10.70 10.37
N HIS A 14 -5.86 10.93 11.20
CA HIS A 14 -7.21 10.48 10.89
C HIS A 14 -8.25 11.59 10.73
N LEU A 15 -7.95 12.81 11.20
CA LEU A 15 -8.90 13.93 11.16
C LEU A 15 -8.42 15.13 10.33
N ILE A 16 -7.14 15.14 9.91
CA ILE A 16 -6.55 16.26 9.18
C ILE A 16 -5.96 15.74 7.87
N ARG A 17 -6.45 16.24 6.74
CA ARG A 17 -6.01 15.83 5.41
C ARG A 17 -4.66 16.44 5.03
N ARG A 18 -4.46 17.72 5.33
CA ARG A 18 -3.22 18.44 5.14
C ARG A 18 -2.69 18.89 6.49
N VAL A 19 -1.67 18.20 7.00
CA VAL A 19 -1.13 18.41 8.35
C VAL A 19 -0.02 19.47 8.33
N HIS A 20 0.73 19.54 7.23
CA HIS A 20 1.86 20.42 7.02
C HIS A 20 1.74 21.14 5.67
N ASP A 21 2.66 22.02 5.35
CA ASP A 21 2.86 22.60 4.02
C ASP A 21 4.09 22.00 3.31
N HIS A 22 4.65 20.93 3.87
CA HIS A 22 5.86 20.24 3.41
C HIS A 22 5.84 18.77 3.86
N PRO A 23 6.72 17.91 3.30
CA PRO A 23 6.88 16.52 3.75
C PRO A 23 7.64 16.51 5.08
N ALA A 24 6.90 16.58 6.18
CA ALA A 24 7.49 16.58 7.52
C ALA A 24 8.07 15.21 7.85
N ARG A 25 9.36 15.16 8.17
CA ARG A 25 10.03 13.93 8.62
C ARG A 25 9.48 13.49 9.97
N GLU A 26 9.06 12.23 10.05
CA GLU A 26 8.44 11.68 11.24
C GLU A 26 9.43 10.84 12.06
N THR A 27 10.20 11.51 12.90
CA THR A 27 11.20 10.87 13.77
C THR A 27 10.62 10.34 15.07
N GLU A 28 9.42 10.82 15.47
CA GLU A 28 8.82 10.47 16.78
C GLU A 28 8.08 9.13 16.78
N LEU A 29 7.86 8.51 15.62
CA LEU A 29 7.03 7.31 15.49
C LEU A 29 7.77 5.99 15.78
N GLY A 30 9.07 6.04 16.02
CA GLY A 30 9.88 4.83 16.15
C GLY A 30 10.03 4.05 14.84
N VAL A 31 9.89 4.71 13.70
CA VAL A 31 10.15 4.10 12.39
C VAL A 31 11.63 3.76 12.28
N VAL A 32 11.93 2.48 12.07
CA VAL A 32 13.29 2.02 11.77
C VAL A 32 13.54 2.16 10.26
N PRO A 33 14.46 3.04 9.81
CA PRO A 33 14.75 3.19 8.38
C PRO A 33 15.28 1.89 7.77
N LEU A 34 14.87 1.58 6.53
CA LEU A 34 15.36 0.41 5.78
C LEU A 34 16.46 0.75 4.75
N GLY A 35 17.04 1.95 4.83
CA GLY A 35 18.08 2.36 3.88
C GLY A 35 17.53 2.58 2.46
N TYR A 36 16.34 3.15 2.34
CA TYR A 36 15.79 3.52 1.04
C TYR A 36 16.59 4.67 0.43
N GLU A 37 17.16 4.43 -0.74
CA GLU A 37 17.92 5.41 -1.52
C GLU A 37 17.19 5.61 -2.87
N PRO A 38 16.58 6.77 -3.11
CA PRO A 38 15.68 6.99 -4.26
C PRO A 38 16.28 6.65 -5.62
N GLU A 39 17.52 7.09 -5.88
CA GLU A 39 18.19 6.86 -7.16
C GLU A 39 18.59 5.39 -7.36
N ALA A 40 18.99 4.72 -6.29
CA ALA A 40 19.30 3.28 -6.34
C ALA A 40 18.04 2.48 -6.62
N PHE A 41 16.95 2.78 -5.90
CA PHE A 41 15.66 2.14 -6.09
C PHE A 41 15.12 2.35 -7.52
N GLU A 42 15.19 3.59 -8.04
CA GLU A 42 14.77 3.88 -9.41
C GLU A 42 15.56 3.04 -10.42
N ARG A 43 16.88 2.94 -10.27
CA ARG A 43 17.72 2.09 -11.15
C ARG A 43 17.34 0.61 -11.05
N GLU A 44 17.12 0.09 -9.84
CA GLU A 44 16.70 -1.29 -9.61
C GLU A 44 15.37 -1.61 -10.31
N VAL A 45 14.35 -0.76 -10.16
CA VAL A 45 13.06 -0.97 -10.82
C VAL A 45 13.19 -0.85 -12.34
N ARG A 46 13.95 0.12 -12.85
CA ARG A 46 14.18 0.29 -14.31
C ARG A 46 14.98 -0.86 -14.92
N ALA A 47 15.79 -1.57 -14.15
CA ALA A 47 16.51 -2.75 -14.63
C ALA A 47 15.58 -3.90 -15.06
N PHE A 48 14.31 -3.87 -14.68
CA PHE A 48 13.30 -4.82 -15.14
C PHE A 48 12.68 -4.48 -16.52
N ALA A 49 13.16 -3.47 -17.22
CA ALA A 49 12.61 -3.03 -18.51
C ALA A 49 12.71 -4.08 -19.64
N ASP A 50 13.51 -5.11 -19.46
CA ASP A 50 13.59 -6.28 -20.34
C ASP A 50 12.46 -7.29 -20.13
N ARG A 51 11.82 -7.28 -18.94
CA ARG A 51 10.79 -8.23 -18.51
C ARG A 51 9.44 -7.58 -18.23
N PHE A 52 9.41 -6.27 -18.02
CA PHE A 52 8.21 -5.47 -17.75
C PHE A 52 8.23 -4.20 -18.58
N GLU A 53 7.07 -3.69 -18.96
CA GLU A 53 6.96 -2.30 -19.40
C GLU A 53 7.12 -1.38 -18.18
N VAL A 54 8.30 -0.76 -18.03
CA VAL A 54 8.58 0.17 -16.94
C VAL A 54 8.57 1.59 -17.48
N ARG A 55 7.68 2.42 -16.96
CA ARG A 55 7.57 3.83 -17.36
C ARG A 55 7.45 4.77 -16.16
N GLU A 56 7.74 6.03 -16.41
CA GLU A 56 7.42 7.10 -15.47
C GLU A 56 5.93 7.45 -15.64
N ALA A 57 5.15 7.25 -14.59
CA ALA A 57 3.71 7.54 -14.59
C ALA A 57 3.41 8.98 -14.11
N LEU A 58 4.26 9.53 -13.26
CA LEU A 58 4.16 10.89 -12.72
C LEU A 58 5.55 11.35 -12.29
N ARG A 59 5.81 12.66 -12.37
CA ARG A 59 7.00 13.30 -11.77
C ARG A 59 6.56 14.34 -10.77
N VAL A 60 7.08 14.23 -9.55
CA VAL A 60 6.79 15.18 -8.46
C VAL A 60 8.04 15.96 -8.12
N SER A 61 7.91 17.28 -8.03
CA SER A 61 9.02 18.20 -7.73
C SER A 61 8.87 18.79 -6.34
N TYR A 62 10.00 18.92 -5.63
CA TYR A 62 10.08 19.58 -4.34
C TYR A 62 11.46 20.18 -4.10
N ARG A 63 11.53 21.48 -3.77
CA ARG A 63 12.78 22.21 -3.42
C ARG A 63 13.93 21.96 -4.41
N GLY A 64 13.65 22.03 -5.71
CA GLY A 64 14.67 21.83 -6.76
C GLY A 64 15.05 20.38 -7.06
N THR A 65 14.54 19.41 -6.32
CA THR A 65 14.62 17.98 -6.67
C THR A 65 13.35 17.52 -7.34
N SER A 66 13.46 16.45 -8.14
CA SER A 66 12.31 15.87 -8.84
C SER A 66 12.41 14.34 -8.84
N ARG A 67 11.34 13.67 -8.46
CA ARG A 67 11.29 12.21 -8.28
C ARG A 67 10.15 11.60 -9.08
N PRO A 68 10.37 10.47 -9.74
CA PRO A 68 9.32 9.78 -10.47
C PRO A 68 8.47 8.89 -9.57
N VAL A 69 7.20 8.76 -9.93
CA VAL A 69 6.41 7.56 -9.65
C VAL A 69 6.57 6.63 -10.84
N LEU A 70 7.08 5.44 -10.60
CA LEU A 70 7.25 4.42 -11.63
C LEU A 70 6.01 3.53 -11.72
N GLU A 71 5.68 3.12 -12.93
CA GLU A 71 4.70 2.09 -13.20
C GLU A 71 5.40 0.94 -13.90
N ALA A 72 5.28 -0.27 -13.34
CA ALA A 72 5.74 -1.50 -13.97
C ALA A 72 4.54 -2.36 -14.34
N ARG A 73 4.44 -2.77 -15.61
CA ARG A 73 3.38 -3.63 -16.15
C ARG A 73 3.97 -4.94 -16.65
N SER A 74 3.39 -6.05 -16.24
CA SER A 74 3.82 -7.36 -16.74
C SER A 74 3.52 -7.52 -18.24
N PRO A 75 4.31 -8.32 -18.97
CA PRO A 75 4.00 -8.70 -20.34
C PRO A 75 2.60 -9.33 -20.43
N GLY A 76 1.87 -9.07 -21.51
CA GLY A 76 0.54 -9.64 -21.75
C GLY A 76 -0.58 -9.08 -20.86
N LEU A 77 -0.37 -7.99 -20.11
CA LEU A 77 -1.40 -7.34 -19.28
C LEU A 77 -2.70 -7.06 -20.06
N ALA A 78 -2.59 -6.66 -21.33
CA ALA A 78 -3.75 -6.36 -22.18
C ALA A 78 -4.64 -7.59 -22.43
N THR A 79 -4.07 -8.79 -22.47
CA THR A 79 -4.76 -10.06 -22.72
C THR A 79 -4.96 -10.89 -21.45
N ALA A 80 -4.52 -10.39 -20.29
CA ALA A 80 -4.71 -11.06 -19.02
C ALA A 80 -6.20 -11.18 -18.68
N SER A 81 -6.62 -12.35 -18.23
CA SER A 81 -8.00 -12.61 -17.79
C SER A 81 -8.28 -11.97 -16.43
N LYS A 82 -7.24 -11.78 -15.62
CA LYS A 82 -7.27 -11.15 -14.30
C LYS A 82 -6.12 -10.16 -14.15
N ARG A 83 -6.37 -9.08 -13.43
CA ARG A 83 -5.38 -8.00 -13.23
C ARG A 83 -5.23 -7.68 -11.76
N LEU A 84 -4.00 -7.76 -11.28
CA LEU A 84 -3.59 -7.34 -9.95
C LEU A 84 -2.93 -5.97 -10.03
N LEU A 85 -3.45 -5.00 -9.27
CA LEU A 85 -2.80 -3.71 -9.06
C LEU A 85 -2.15 -3.68 -7.67
N VAL A 86 -0.89 -3.32 -7.60
CA VAL A 86 -0.14 -3.11 -6.36
C VAL A 86 0.17 -1.63 -6.20
N LEU A 87 -0.22 -1.06 -5.07
CA LEU A 87 0.09 0.31 -4.67
C LEU A 87 1.18 0.28 -3.59
N SER A 88 2.33 0.82 -3.89
CA SER A 88 3.51 0.82 -3.04
C SER A 88 3.89 2.25 -2.66
N GLY A 89 4.13 2.53 -1.37
CA GLY A 89 4.62 3.81 -0.90
C GLY A 89 3.60 4.95 -1.03
N VAL A 90 2.33 4.70 -0.77
CA VAL A 90 1.29 5.74 -0.63
C VAL A 90 1.64 6.66 0.54
N HIS A 91 2.16 6.08 1.63
CA HIS A 91 2.87 6.80 2.67
C HIS A 91 4.37 6.62 2.48
N GLY A 92 5.11 7.74 2.40
CA GLY A 92 6.52 7.67 2.02
C GLY A 92 7.43 7.09 3.11
N ASN A 93 7.09 7.23 4.40
CA ASN A 93 7.86 6.68 5.52
C ASN A 93 7.75 5.16 5.68
N GLU A 94 6.89 4.49 4.93
CA GLU A 94 6.60 3.05 5.01
C GLU A 94 7.45 2.30 3.98
N HIS A 95 8.76 2.25 4.23
CA HIS A 95 9.76 1.83 3.24
C HIS A 95 9.70 0.36 2.87
N ALA A 96 9.22 -0.55 3.74
CA ALA A 96 9.17 -1.98 3.40
C ALA A 96 8.29 -2.26 2.18
N GLY A 97 7.14 -1.58 2.10
CA GLY A 97 6.25 -1.65 0.95
C GLY A 97 6.86 -1.08 -0.34
N ILE A 98 7.92 -0.26 -0.24
CA ILE A 98 8.65 0.28 -1.40
C ILE A 98 9.79 -0.67 -1.79
N VAL A 99 10.69 -0.96 -0.86
CA VAL A 99 11.90 -1.74 -1.15
C VAL A 99 11.64 -3.22 -1.45
N CYS A 100 10.40 -3.70 -1.25
CA CYS A 100 9.97 -5.04 -1.66
C CYS A 100 9.73 -5.16 -3.17
N VAL A 101 9.52 -4.03 -3.89
CA VAL A 101 9.08 -4.06 -5.30
C VAL A 101 10.06 -4.77 -6.23
N PRO A 102 11.38 -4.56 -6.19
CA PRO A 102 12.30 -5.33 -7.02
C PRO A 102 12.17 -6.84 -6.82
N ALA A 103 12.07 -7.30 -5.56
CA ALA A 103 11.87 -8.72 -5.25
C ALA A 103 10.50 -9.23 -5.73
N LEU A 104 9.44 -8.42 -5.65
CA LEU A 104 8.14 -8.75 -6.23
C LEU A 104 8.20 -8.91 -7.74
N LEU A 105 8.83 -7.97 -8.45
CA LEU A 105 8.97 -8.03 -9.90
C LEU A 105 9.80 -9.26 -10.34
N GLU A 106 10.92 -9.55 -9.64
CA GLU A 106 11.73 -10.74 -9.89
C GLU A 106 10.91 -12.01 -9.74
N ARG A 107 10.21 -12.14 -8.60
CA ARG A 107 9.43 -13.34 -8.32
C ARG A 107 8.23 -13.48 -9.25
N PHE A 108 7.56 -12.39 -9.60
CA PHE A 108 6.46 -12.43 -10.57
C PHE A 108 6.97 -12.80 -11.98
N ALA A 109 8.14 -12.30 -12.42
CA ALA A 109 8.72 -12.69 -13.70
C ALA A 109 9.04 -14.19 -13.77
N ALA A 110 9.48 -14.79 -12.64
CA ALA A 110 9.82 -16.20 -12.56
C ALA A 110 8.60 -17.13 -12.39
N GLU A 111 7.57 -16.69 -11.66
CA GLU A 111 6.47 -17.55 -11.19
C GLU A 111 5.09 -17.00 -11.57
N ALA A 112 4.96 -16.13 -12.59
CA ALA A 112 3.67 -15.50 -12.93
C ALA A 112 2.56 -16.54 -13.11
N PRO A 113 1.46 -16.46 -12.38
CA PRO A 113 0.33 -17.36 -12.58
C PRO A 113 -0.31 -17.13 -13.94
N ARG A 114 -0.71 -18.22 -14.59
CA ARG A 114 -1.31 -18.16 -15.94
C ARG A 114 -2.53 -17.23 -15.96
N GLY A 115 -2.59 -16.34 -16.94
CA GLY A 115 -3.72 -15.45 -17.17
C GLY A 115 -3.82 -14.28 -16.18
N VAL A 116 -2.83 -14.07 -15.30
CA VAL A 116 -2.79 -12.94 -14.38
C VAL A 116 -1.80 -11.90 -14.85
N GLY A 117 -2.25 -10.66 -14.99
CA GLY A 117 -1.41 -9.50 -15.25
C GLY A 117 -1.14 -8.72 -13.96
N LEU A 118 0.07 -8.18 -13.83
CA LEU A 118 0.50 -7.34 -12.71
C LEU A 118 0.74 -5.91 -13.18
N VAL A 119 0.25 -4.96 -12.38
CA VAL A 119 0.63 -3.54 -12.46
C VAL A 119 1.11 -3.10 -11.08
N VAL A 120 2.25 -2.43 -11.00
CA VAL A 120 2.79 -1.86 -9.76
C VAL A 120 2.99 -0.36 -9.94
N LEU A 121 2.43 0.46 -9.05
CA LEU A 121 2.79 1.89 -8.90
C LEU A 121 3.73 2.05 -7.71
N THR A 122 4.91 2.66 -7.90
CA THR A 122 5.94 2.74 -6.86
C THR A 122 6.97 3.86 -7.06
N PRO A 123 7.42 4.56 -6.00
CA PRO A 123 6.58 4.83 -4.83
C PRO A 123 5.49 5.84 -5.22
N VAL A 124 4.27 5.66 -4.77
CA VAL A 124 3.16 6.59 -5.10
C VAL A 124 3.44 7.98 -4.57
N ASN A 125 4.08 8.08 -3.40
CA ASN A 125 4.53 9.35 -2.80
C ASN A 125 6.09 9.43 -2.82
N PRO A 126 6.71 9.79 -3.95
CA PRO A 126 8.16 9.69 -4.11
C PRO A 126 8.94 10.73 -3.28
N ILE A 127 8.36 11.89 -3.03
CA ILE A 127 8.99 12.92 -2.18
C ILE A 127 8.89 12.51 -0.72
N GLY A 128 7.72 12.03 -0.25
CA GLY A 128 7.59 11.51 1.10
C GLY A 128 8.54 10.34 1.36
N ALA A 129 8.75 9.46 0.37
CA ALA A 129 9.71 8.35 0.49
C ALA A 129 11.14 8.84 0.68
N ALA A 130 11.58 9.84 -0.08
CA ALA A 130 12.91 10.43 0.05
C ALA A 130 13.12 11.17 1.38
N GLU A 131 12.06 11.80 1.90
CA GLU A 131 12.10 12.62 3.13
C GLU A 131 11.76 11.81 4.40
N LEU A 132 11.51 10.51 4.30
CA LEU A 132 11.00 9.66 5.39
C LEU A 132 9.74 10.27 6.01
N SER A 133 8.81 10.69 5.17
CA SER A 133 7.57 11.36 5.55
C SER A 133 6.34 10.57 5.10
N ARG A 134 5.33 10.52 5.97
CA ARG A 134 3.99 10.05 5.59
C ARG A 134 3.37 10.92 4.50
N PHE A 135 3.65 12.24 4.59
CA PHE A 135 3.01 13.26 3.78
C PHE A 135 3.75 13.49 2.45
N ASN A 136 3.02 13.96 1.44
CA ASN A 136 3.58 14.30 0.14
C ASN A 136 4.32 15.65 0.16
N SER A 137 4.80 16.09 -1.01
CA SER A 137 5.53 17.34 -1.19
C SER A 137 4.80 18.60 -0.67
N GLU A 138 3.48 18.57 -0.59
CA GLU A 138 2.62 19.66 -0.14
C GLU A 138 2.05 19.46 1.28
N GLY A 139 2.47 18.41 1.98
CA GLY A 139 2.02 18.09 3.34
C GLY A 139 0.67 17.41 3.45
N TYR A 140 0.16 16.84 2.34
CA TYR A 140 -1.07 16.04 2.35
C TYR A 140 -0.79 14.57 2.71
N ASP A 141 -1.68 13.97 3.48
CA ASP A 141 -1.80 12.52 3.54
C ASP A 141 -2.51 12.04 2.26
N VAL A 142 -1.74 11.48 1.32
CA VAL A 142 -2.27 10.98 0.04
C VAL A 142 -3.38 9.96 0.27
N ASN A 143 -3.24 9.10 1.30
CA ASN A 143 -4.25 8.08 1.65
C ASN A 143 -5.48 8.66 2.38
N ARG A 144 -5.69 9.97 2.33
CA ARG A 144 -6.91 10.69 2.76
C ARG A 144 -7.56 11.49 1.63
N ASP A 145 -6.94 11.51 0.45
CA ASP A 145 -7.36 12.40 -0.65
C ASP A 145 -8.25 11.73 -1.72
N PHE A 146 -8.78 10.53 -1.46
CA PHE A 146 -9.64 9.80 -2.41
C PHE A 146 -11.12 10.21 -2.38
N VAL A 147 -11.38 11.49 -2.07
CA VAL A 147 -12.65 12.19 -2.25
C VAL A 147 -12.48 13.39 -3.19
N ARG A 148 -11.48 14.22 -2.91
CA ARG A 148 -11.27 15.50 -3.59
C ARG A 148 -10.25 15.42 -4.72
N PHE A 149 -9.27 14.51 -4.60
CA PHE A 149 -8.19 14.34 -5.59
C PHE A 149 -7.40 15.62 -5.82
N ASP A 150 -7.10 16.35 -4.73
CA ASP A 150 -6.30 17.58 -4.80
C ASP A 150 -4.84 17.27 -5.14
N THR A 151 -4.32 16.12 -4.69
CA THR A 151 -2.94 15.71 -4.94
C THR A 151 -2.77 15.02 -6.29
N PRO A 152 -1.65 15.25 -7.00
CA PRO A 152 -1.37 14.57 -8.27
C PRO A 152 -1.22 13.05 -8.08
N GLU A 153 -0.71 12.60 -6.93
CA GLU A 153 -0.56 11.19 -6.58
C GLU A 153 -1.91 10.48 -6.46
N ALA A 154 -2.89 11.09 -5.77
CA ALA A 154 -4.22 10.51 -5.66
C ALA A 154 -4.95 10.47 -7.02
N ARG A 155 -4.76 11.49 -7.86
CA ARG A 155 -5.27 11.48 -9.25
C ARG A 155 -4.66 10.35 -10.07
N LEU A 156 -3.33 10.16 -9.98
CA LEU A 156 -2.65 9.05 -10.68
C LEU A 156 -3.23 7.70 -10.27
N VAL A 157 -3.41 7.44 -8.98
CA VAL A 157 -3.99 6.17 -8.49
C VAL A 157 -5.41 5.98 -9.03
N ARG A 158 -6.26 7.01 -8.99
CA ARG A 158 -7.61 6.97 -9.56
C ARG A 158 -7.57 6.62 -11.06
N ASP A 159 -6.78 7.35 -11.83
CA ASP A 159 -6.68 7.19 -13.29
C ASP A 159 -6.12 5.81 -13.66
N THR A 160 -5.22 5.27 -12.83
CA THR A 160 -4.71 3.90 -12.97
C THR A 160 -5.78 2.86 -12.69
N LEU A 161 -6.57 3.03 -11.61
CA LEU A 161 -7.71 2.15 -11.32
C LEU A 161 -8.73 2.15 -12.46
N GLU A 162 -9.01 3.31 -13.05
CA GLU A 162 -9.97 3.46 -14.16
C GLU A 162 -9.47 2.86 -15.47
N SER A 163 -8.17 3.01 -15.77
CA SER A 163 -7.56 2.51 -17.01
C SER A 163 -7.23 1.02 -16.95
N VAL A 164 -6.69 0.55 -15.83
CA VAL A 164 -6.30 -0.87 -15.64
C VAL A 164 -7.51 -1.75 -15.38
N ARG A 165 -8.51 -1.25 -14.65
CA ARG A 165 -9.69 -1.99 -14.17
C ARG A 165 -9.26 -3.28 -13.48
N PRO A 166 -8.52 -3.20 -12.35
CA PRO A 166 -8.00 -4.38 -11.68
C PRO A 166 -9.14 -5.22 -11.10
N ASP A 167 -8.94 -6.53 -11.09
CA ASP A 167 -9.81 -7.48 -10.37
C ASP A 167 -9.49 -7.52 -8.88
N PHE A 168 -8.30 -7.04 -8.50
CA PHE A 168 -7.85 -6.96 -7.11
C PHE A 168 -6.80 -5.88 -6.93
N VAL A 169 -6.82 -5.21 -5.77
CA VAL A 169 -5.82 -4.22 -5.35
C VAL A 169 -5.13 -4.69 -4.08
N VAL A 170 -3.82 -4.56 -4.02
CA VAL A 170 -3.01 -4.73 -2.81
C VAL A 170 -2.27 -3.43 -2.54
N SER A 171 -2.54 -2.80 -1.40
CA SER A 171 -1.83 -1.63 -0.92
C SER A 171 -0.83 -2.02 0.16
N LEU A 172 0.43 -1.60 -0.02
CA LEU A 172 1.55 -2.00 0.82
C LEU A 172 1.88 -0.89 1.81
N HIS A 173 1.69 -1.19 3.09
CA HIS A 173 1.83 -0.26 4.20
C HIS A 173 2.66 -0.85 5.35
N GLU A 174 3.07 0.02 6.28
CA GLU A 174 3.67 -0.34 7.56
C GLU A 174 3.00 0.43 8.69
N GLY A 175 2.93 -0.19 9.86
CA GLY A 175 2.35 0.42 11.04
C GLY A 175 3.16 0.19 12.31
N PRO A 176 2.75 0.81 13.46
CA PRO A 176 3.46 0.74 14.73
C PRO A 176 3.27 -0.56 15.51
N GLN A 177 2.43 -1.47 15.03
CA GLN A 177 2.19 -2.77 15.66
C GLN A 177 3.41 -3.69 15.55
N ASP A 178 3.47 -4.73 16.40
CA ASP A 178 4.65 -5.61 16.49
C ASP A 178 4.70 -6.72 15.43
N ALA A 179 3.59 -7.00 14.75
CA ALA A 179 3.47 -8.09 13.77
C ALA A 179 2.55 -7.68 12.61
N ALA A 180 2.56 -8.45 11.51
CA ALA A 180 1.81 -8.12 10.32
C ALA A 180 0.30 -8.37 10.47
N PHE A 181 -0.52 -7.52 9.84
CA PHE A 181 -1.94 -7.76 9.65
C PHE A 181 -2.45 -7.10 8.37
N MET A 182 -3.67 -7.45 7.97
CA MET A 182 -4.31 -6.89 6.78
C MET A 182 -5.64 -6.24 7.14
N PHE A 183 -5.91 -5.06 6.56
CA PHE A 183 -7.28 -4.60 6.38
C PHE A 183 -7.86 -5.24 5.12
N ALA A 184 -9.13 -5.62 5.15
CA ALA A 184 -9.86 -6.14 4.00
C ALA A 184 -11.15 -5.35 3.81
N ASN A 185 -11.44 -4.92 2.57
CA ASN A 185 -12.75 -4.33 2.27
C ASN A 185 -13.83 -5.42 2.13
N GLU A 186 -15.11 -5.02 1.98
CA GLU A 186 -16.24 -5.96 1.98
C GLU A 186 -16.25 -6.92 0.79
N HIS A 187 -15.51 -6.62 -0.28
CA HIS A 187 -15.42 -7.46 -1.47
C HIS A 187 -14.40 -8.59 -1.35
N VAL A 188 -13.58 -8.60 -0.28
CA VAL A 188 -12.69 -9.70 0.06
C VAL A 188 -13.45 -10.72 0.88
N SER A 189 -13.69 -11.91 0.33
CA SER A 189 -14.41 -12.96 1.06
C SER A 189 -13.59 -13.50 2.24
N ALA A 190 -14.27 -13.92 3.32
CA ALA A 190 -13.60 -14.50 4.48
C ALA A 190 -12.79 -15.76 4.12
N ALA A 191 -13.26 -16.56 3.17
CA ALA A 191 -12.54 -17.73 2.69
C ALA A 191 -11.23 -17.38 1.98
N LEU A 192 -11.24 -16.33 1.13
CA LEU A 192 -10.03 -15.83 0.49
C LEU A 192 -9.05 -15.26 1.54
N ALA A 193 -9.53 -14.41 2.44
CA ALA A 193 -8.70 -13.86 3.51
C ALA A 193 -8.02 -14.95 4.34
N ALA A 194 -8.76 -16.02 4.70
CA ALA A 194 -8.19 -17.15 5.45
C ALA A 194 -7.06 -17.87 4.68
N ARG A 195 -7.20 -18.09 3.37
CA ARG A 195 -6.14 -18.71 2.56
C ARG A 195 -4.91 -17.81 2.44
N LEU A 196 -5.11 -16.49 2.31
CA LEU A 196 -4.00 -15.53 2.25
C LEU A 196 -3.23 -15.42 3.58
N LEU A 197 -3.96 -15.45 4.73
CA LEU A 197 -3.32 -15.53 6.04
C LEU A 197 -2.50 -16.81 6.19
N ALA A 198 -3.06 -17.96 5.82
CA ALA A 198 -2.34 -19.23 5.85
C ALA A 198 -1.09 -19.22 4.94
N ALA A 199 -1.16 -18.57 3.79
CA ALA A 199 0.01 -18.39 2.91
C ALA A 199 1.10 -17.51 3.55
N LEU A 200 0.74 -16.43 4.24
CA LEU A 200 1.68 -15.58 4.98
C LEU A 200 2.33 -16.35 6.14
N GLU A 201 1.55 -17.11 6.93
CA GLU A 201 2.08 -17.93 8.03
C GLU A 201 3.01 -19.04 7.51
N ALA A 202 2.65 -19.71 6.40
CA ALA A 202 3.50 -20.70 5.74
C ALA A 202 4.81 -20.09 5.23
N GLY A 203 4.81 -18.80 4.82
CA GLY A 203 5.99 -18.00 4.51
C GLY A 203 6.78 -17.55 5.75
N GLY A 204 6.34 -17.89 6.96
CA GLY A 204 7.01 -17.53 8.23
C GLY A 204 6.65 -16.11 8.73
N THR A 205 5.59 -15.49 8.22
CA THR A 205 5.10 -14.20 8.72
C THR A 205 4.38 -14.38 10.05
N THR A 206 4.80 -13.64 11.08
CA THR A 206 4.07 -13.56 12.34
C THR A 206 2.85 -12.64 12.17
N LEU A 207 1.67 -13.12 12.54
CA LEU A 207 0.43 -12.39 12.45
C LEU A 207 0.07 -11.69 13.76
N ALA A 208 -0.35 -10.42 13.66
CA ALA A 208 -0.78 -9.62 14.81
C ALA A 208 -2.09 -10.13 15.41
N THR A 209 -2.20 -10.07 16.73
CA THR A 209 -3.44 -10.38 17.46
C THR A 209 -4.30 -9.14 17.72
N HIS A 210 -3.73 -7.96 17.56
CA HIS A 210 -4.38 -6.66 17.67
C HIS A 210 -3.90 -5.75 16.53
N ASP A 211 -4.79 -4.89 16.04
CA ASP A 211 -4.40 -3.82 15.11
C ASP A 211 -3.73 -2.66 15.87
N TYR A 212 -3.29 -1.64 15.15
CA TYR A 212 -2.64 -0.47 15.75
C TYR A 212 -3.60 0.46 16.51
N PHE A 213 -4.92 0.23 16.44
CA PHE A 213 -5.92 0.87 17.29
C PHE A 213 -6.16 0.10 18.59
N GLY A 214 -5.49 -1.04 18.79
CA GLY A 214 -5.69 -1.93 19.94
C GLY A 214 -6.92 -2.83 19.84
N ALA A 215 -7.60 -2.87 18.69
CA ALA A 215 -8.72 -3.77 18.47
C ALA A 215 -8.21 -5.20 18.25
N ARG A 216 -8.84 -6.17 18.94
CA ARG A 216 -8.48 -7.58 18.81
C ARG A 216 -8.89 -8.12 17.45
N LEU A 217 -7.93 -8.70 16.74
CA LEU A 217 -8.13 -9.34 15.43
C LEU A 217 -8.66 -10.78 15.58
N ARG A 218 -9.67 -11.12 14.79
CA ARG A 218 -10.28 -12.46 14.76
C ARG A 218 -10.68 -12.81 13.33
N PRO A 219 -9.93 -13.69 12.63
CA PRO A 219 -8.68 -14.35 13.07
C PRO A 219 -7.52 -13.36 13.27
N PRO A 220 -6.41 -13.79 13.94
CA PRO A 220 -5.18 -13.00 13.95
C PRO A 220 -4.76 -12.60 12.52
N GLY A 221 -4.22 -11.39 12.37
CA GLY A 221 -3.78 -10.89 11.07
C GLY A 221 -4.88 -10.30 10.18
N LEU A 222 -6.16 -10.26 10.60
CA LEU A 222 -7.24 -9.72 9.76
C LEU A 222 -8.10 -8.70 10.50
N SER A 223 -8.21 -7.51 9.93
CA SER A 223 -9.19 -6.46 10.26
C SER A 223 -10.18 -6.29 9.10
N PRO A 224 -11.34 -6.98 9.13
CA PRO A 224 -12.31 -6.90 8.04
C PRO A 224 -13.12 -5.61 8.09
N SER A 225 -13.55 -5.12 6.94
CA SER A 225 -14.54 -4.03 6.86
C SER A 225 -15.85 -4.47 7.53
N THR A 226 -16.37 -3.61 8.40
CA THR A 226 -17.65 -3.82 9.08
C THR A 226 -18.65 -2.73 8.70
N ARG A 227 -19.94 -2.97 8.92
CA ARG A 227 -20.97 -1.92 8.71
C ARG A 227 -20.67 -0.67 9.51
N ALA A 228 -20.18 -0.81 10.74
CA ALA A 228 -19.83 0.31 11.61
C ALA A 228 -18.61 1.09 11.07
N SER A 229 -17.52 0.41 10.68
CA SER A 229 -16.36 1.07 10.10
C SER A 229 -16.70 1.80 8.79
N ARG A 230 -17.53 1.21 7.94
CA ARG A 230 -18.00 1.85 6.70
C ARG A 230 -18.85 3.09 6.98
N ALA A 231 -19.71 3.06 7.99
CA ALA A 231 -20.50 4.25 8.39
C ALA A 231 -19.59 5.39 8.85
N VAL A 232 -18.56 5.10 9.65
CA VAL A 232 -17.55 6.09 10.08
C VAL A 232 -16.79 6.66 8.87
N VAL A 233 -16.29 5.80 7.96
CA VAL A 233 -15.58 6.24 6.75
C VAL A 233 -16.48 7.07 5.84
N SER A 234 -17.76 6.71 5.72
CA SER A 234 -18.74 7.50 4.94
C SER A 234 -18.99 8.87 5.57
N LEU A 235 -19.07 8.94 6.90
CA LEU A 235 -19.18 10.21 7.62
C LEU A 235 -17.94 11.08 7.42
N TRP A 236 -16.74 10.52 7.52
CA TRP A 236 -15.49 11.25 7.24
C TRP A 236 -15.42 11.77 5.80
N ALA A 237 -15.86 10.95 4.84
CA ALA A 237 -15.92 11.39 3.45
C ALA A 237 -16.88 12.57 3.25
N ALA A 238 -18.03 12.53 3.89
CA ALA A 238 -19.06 13.57 3.78
C ALA A 238 -18.69 14.85 4.53
N THR A 239 -18.06 14.76 5.70
CA THR A 239 -17.79 15.91 6.59
C THR A 239 -16.37 16.48 6.43
N LEU A 240 -15.36 15.61 6.30
CA LEU A 240 -13.96 16.00 6.22
C LEU A 240 -13.40 15.96 4.79
N GLY A 241 -14.14 15.36 3.85
CA GLY A 241 -13.66 15.15 2.48
C GLY A 241 -12.45 14.21 2.43
N MET A 242 -12.42 13.19 3.30
CA MET A 242 -11.31 12.26 3.45
C MET A 242 -11.74 10.82 3.20
N ARG A 243 -10.94 10.09 2.42
CA ARG A 243 -11.12 8.66 2.15
C ARG A 243 -9.78 8.01 1.81
N ALA A 244 -9.56 6.79 2.31
CA ALA A 244 -8.41 5.96 1.95
C ALA A 244 -8.67 5.19 0.64
N THR A 245 -7.61 4.64 0.03
CA THR A 245 -7.67 3.79 -1.17
C THR A 245 -8.65 2.64 -1.00
N ILE A 246 -8.56 1.91 0.11
CA ILE A 246 -9.39 0.72 0.38
C ILE A 246 -10.89 1.02 0.34
N ALA A 247 -11.31 2.18 0.88
CA ALA A 247 -12.70 2.59 0.84
C ALA A 247 -13.10 3.16 -0.53
N PHE A 248 -12.16 3.67 -1.30
CA PHE A 248 -12.38 4.12 -2.67
C PHE A 248 -12.57 2.93 -3.62
N SER A 249 -11.76 1.88 -3.48
CA SER A 249 -11.91 0.62 -4.21
C SER A 249 -13.22 -0.09 -3.83
N GLU A 250 -13.58 -0.08 -2.54
CA GLU A 250 -14.84 -0.65 -2.04
C GLU A 250 -16.05 -0.06 -2.77
N LEU A 251 -16.10 1.28 -2.94
CA LEU A 251 -17.17 1.95 -3.68
C LEU A 251 -17.26 1.58 -5.17
N ARG A 252 -16.19 1.01 -5.72
CA ARG A 252 -16.10 0.55 -7.11
C ARG A 252 -16.33 -0.94 -7.28
N GLY A 253 -16.62 -1.64 -6.19
CA GLY A 253 -16.78 -3.10 -6.22
C GLY A 253 -15.46 -3.86 -6.40
N ILE A 254 -14.31 -3.21 -6.15
CA ILE A 254 -12.99 -3.82 -6.33
C ILE A 254 -12.49 -4.34 -4.99
N PRO A 255 -12.17 -5.65 -4.87
CA PRO A 255 -11.53 -6.20 -3.68
C PRO A 255 -10.18 -5.52 -3.44
N GLU A 256 -9.94 -5.06 -2.21
CA GLU A 256 -8.65 -4.51 -1.78
C GLU A 256 -8.25 -5.04 -0.41
N LEU A 257 -6.97 -5.38 -0.31
CA LEU A 257 -6.26 -5.64 0.93
C LEU A 257 -5.19 -4.56 1.16
N VAL A 258 -5.08 -4.12 2.39
CA VAL A 258 -3.99 -3.27 2.85
C VAL A 258 -3.15 -4.09 3.82
N LEU A 259 -1.91 -4.42 3.45
CA LEU A 259 -0.98 -5.10 4.34
C LEU A 259 -0.23 -4.07 5.17
N GLU A 260 -0.22 -4.30 6.47
CA GLU A 260 0.52 -3.51 7.46
C GLU A 260 1.61 -4.38 8.07
N SER A 261 2.89 -4.19 7.66
CA SER A 261 4.02 -4.79 8.38
C SER A 261 4.50 -3.86 9.52
N SER A 262 5.36 -4.36 10.42
CA SER A 262 5.82 -3.55 11.54
C SER A 262 6.98 -2.64 11.15
N TRP A 263 6.83 -1.31 11.18
CA TRP A 263 7.94 -0.38 10.95
C TRP A 263 8.97 -0.31 12.10
N ARG A 264 8.65 -0.96 13.25
CA ARG A 264 9.53 -1.04 14.42
C ARG A 264 10.50 -2.22 14.38
N ALA A 265 10.17 -3.24 13.57
CA ALA A 265 11.03 -4.41 13.46
C ALA A 265 12.39 -4.03 12.84
N THR A 266 13.47 -4.53 13.42
CA THR A 266 14.84 -4.31 12.95
C THR A 266 15.24 -5.31 11.87
N ASP A 267 14.58 -6.46 11.83
CA ASP A 267 14.79 -7.46 10.79
C ASP A 267 14.13 -7.00 9.47
N ARG A 268 15.00 -6.66 8.50
CA ARG A 268 14.59 -6.21 7.16
C ARG A 268 13.72 -7.28 6.47
N GLU A 269 14.12 -8.54 6.54
CA GLU A 269 13.43 -9.64 5.87
C GLU A 269 12.01 -9.84 6.42
N ALA A 270 11.86 -9.80 7.74
CA ALA A 270 10.57 -9.90 8.40
C ALA A 270 9.62 -8.75 8.02
N ARG A 271 10.15 -7.58 7.64
CA ARG A 271 9.34 -6.44 7.16
C ARG A 271 8.99 -6.54 5.68
N VAL A 272 9.94 -6.95 4.84
CA VAL A 272 9.85 -6.89 3.37
C VAL A 272 9.14 -8.11 2.79
N ARG A 273 9.48 -9.32 3.26
CA ARG A 273 8.96 -10.58 2.73
C ARG A 273 7.43 -10.69 2.75
N PRO A 274 6.70 -10.30 3.80
CA PRO A 274 5.25 -10.39 3.83
C PRO A 274 4.56 -9.67 2.65
N HIS A 275 5.12 -8.54 2.19
CA HIS A 275 4.59 -7.78 1.07
C HIS A 275 4.69 -8.56 -0.25
N VAL A 276 5.85 -9.19 -0.50
CA VAL A 276 6.06 -10.03 -1.68
C VAL A 276 5.16 -11.26 -1.63
N ASP A 277 5.13 -11.95 -0.47
CA ASP A 277 4.36 -13.17 -0.29
C ASP A 277 2.85 -12.93 -0.47
N LEU A 278 2.31 -11.83 0.09
CA LEU A 278 0.91 -11.49 -0.11
C LEU A 278 0.59 -11.22 -1.58
N CYS A 279 1.38 -10.40 -2.27
CA CYS A 279 1.13 -10.09 -3.67
C CYS A 279 1.14 -11.36 -4.54
N MET A 280 2.10 -12.26 -4.30
CA MET A 280 2.17 -13.54 -5.02
C MET A 280 1.04 -14.50 -4.64
N ALA A 281 0.61 -14.52 -3.38
CA ALA A 281 -0.54 -15.31 -2.95
C ALA A 281 -1.84 -14.82 -3.61
N VAL A 282 -2.08 -13.50 -3.62
CA VAL A 282 -3.22 -12.91 -4.32
C VAL A 282 -3.17 -13.22 -5.83
N ALA A 283 -2.01 -13.11 -6.45
CA ALA A 283 -1.86 -13.44 -7.87
C ALA A 283 -2.23 -14.91 -8.16
N ARG A 284 -1.84 -15.86 -7.29
CA ARG A 284 -2.20 -17.28 -7.42
C ARG A 284 -3.71 -17.51 -7.24
N GLU A 285 -4.34 -16.81 -6.29
CA GLU A 285 -5.79 -16.89 -6.06
C GLU A 285 -6.62 -16.29 -7.22
N LEU A 286 -6.06 -15.35 -7.95
CA LEU A 286 -6.70 -14.76 -9.14
C LEU A 286 -6.58 -15.65 -10.37
N ALA A 287 -5.63 -16.58 -10.40
CA ALA A 287 -5.43 -17.45 -11.55
C ALA A 287 -6.69 -18.26 -11.84
N PRO A 288 -7.12 -18.35 -13.12
CA PRO A 288 -8.23 -19.24 -13.47
C PRO A 288 -7.87 -20.70 -13.13
N PRO A 289 -8.85 -21.52 -12.78
CA PRO A 289 -8.62 -22.94 -12.58
C PRO A 289 -8.00 -23.56 -13.84
N ALA A 290 -7.11 -24.54 -13.60
CA ALA A 290 -6.38 -25.23 -14.67
C ALA A 290 -7.32 -26.05 -15.57
#